data_214d1d217c1775704e57b88dffe096e7
#
_entry.id   214d1d217c1775704e57b88dffe096e7
#
_cell.length_a   1.000
_cell.length_b   1.000
_cell.length_c   1.000
_cell.angle_alpha   90.00
_cell.angle_beta   90.00
_cell.angle_gamma   90.00
#
_symmetry.space_group_name_H-M   'P 1'
#
loop_
_entity.id
_entity.type
_entity.pdbx_description
1 polymer ?
#
loop_
_entity_poly.entity_id
_entity_poly.type
_entity_poly.pdbx_seq_one_letter_code
_entity_poly.pdbx_strand_id
1 'polypeptide(L)'
;MEENIEEFKKMQEKKEKKKKRKKQILVCILIIAIIAGLFASTIIVKKINVSKLGNEYCQYNGEHPIETGMKGETHSTCRGCSKIMKFEYRITDKLCEICAEELHRCKFCGNRLED
;
A
#
# COMPACT_ATOMS: atom_id res chain seq x y z
N MET A 1 -18.90 -27.89 55.21
CA MET A 1 -18.32 -26.51 55.16
C MET A 1 -17.22 -26.40 54.10
N GLU A 2 -16.40 -27.39 53.88
CA GLU A 2 -15.27 -27.35 52.89
C GLU A 2 -15.74 -27.40 51.44
N GLU A 3 -16.78 -28.12 51.08
CA GLU A 3 -17.35 -28.19 49.71
C GLU A 3 -17.80 -26.81 49.17
N ASN A 4 -18.39 -25.97 49.98
CA ASN A 4 -18.83 -24.63 49.58
C ASN A 4 -17.67 -23.69 49.22
N ILE A 5 -16.51 -23.85 49.84
CA ILE A 5 -15.33 -23.02 49.58
C ILE A 5 -14.68 -23.42 48.24
N GLU A 6 -14.72 -24.69 47.91
CA GLU A 6 -14.15 -25.21 46.66
C GLU A 6 -15.00 -24.79 45.42
N GLU A 7 -16.30 -24.82 45.56
CA GLU A 7 -17.24 -24.33 44.54
C GLU A 7 -17.09 -22.83 44.25
N PHE A 8 -16.92 -22.05 45.33
CA PHE A 8 -16.69 -20.62 45.23
C PHE A 8 -15.38 -20.28 44.52
N LYS A 9 -14.29 -21.01 44.81
CA LYS A 9 -12.99 -20.86 44.12
C LYS A 9 -13.09 -21.20 42.64
N LYS A 10 -13.76 -22.30 42.27
CA LYS A 10 -13.98 -22.69 40.90
C LYS A 10 -14.80 -21.65 40.11
N MET A 11 -15.74 -21.00 40.76
CA MET A 11 -16.56 -19.94 40.17
C MET A 11 -15.74 -18.66 39.90
N GLN A 12 -14.85 -18.30 40.81
CA GLN A 12 -13.94 -17.16 40.67
C GLN A 12 -12.94 -17.38 39.55
N GLU A 13 -12.33 -18.56 39.47
CA GLU A 13 -11.42 -18.90 38.36
C GLU A 13 -12.10 -18.85 36.97
N LYS A 14 -13.36 -19.33 36.86
CA LYS A 14 -14.14 -19.22 35.64
C LYS A 14 -14.40 -17.77 35.24
N LYS A 15 -14.67 -16.89 36.20
CA LYS A 15 -14.89 -15.45 35.94
C LYS A 15 -13.58 -14.77 35.47
N GLU A 16 -12.45 -15.08 36.06
CA GLU A 16 -11.15 -14.55 35.66
C GLU A 16 -10.75 -15.02 34.27
N LYS A 17 -10.91 -16.31 33.95
CA LYS A 17 -10.65 -16.86 32.63
C LYS A 17 -11.53 -16.20 31.55
N LYS A 18 -12.79 -15.95 31.86
CA LYS A 18 -13.73 -15.22 30.97
C LYS A 18 -13.29 -13.77 30.74
N LYS A 19 -12.80 -13.09 31.79
CA LYS A 19 -12.31 -11.70 31.69
C LYS A 19 -11.02 -11.60 30.87
N LYS A 20 -10.09 -12.55 31.03
CA LYS A 20 -8.85 -12.64 30.24
C LYS A 20 -9.15 -12.88 28.74
N ARG A 21 -10.05 -13.82 28.43
CA ARG A 21 -10.47 -14.08 27.04
C ARG A 21 -11.11 -12.85 26.38
N LYS A 22 -11.99 -12.11 27.09
CA LYS A 22 -12.59 -10.88 26.55
C LYS A 22 -11.54 -9.82 26.24
N LYS A 23 -10.52 -9.65 27.11
CA LYS A 23 -9.41 -8.72 26.84
C LYS A 23 -8.58 -9.13 25.61
N GLN A 24 -8.29 -10.42 25.43
CA GLN A 24 -7.57 -10.93 24.26
C GLN A 24 -8.34 -10.69 22.99
N ILE A 25 -9.64 -10.96 22.95
CA ILE A 25 -10.51 -10.71 21.80
C ILE A 25 -10.50 -9.22 21.44
N LEU A 26 -10.60 -8.34 22.43
CA LEU A 26 -10.59 -6.89 22.21
C LEU A 26 -9.26 -6.42 21.58
N VAL A 27 -8.13 -6.93 22.06
CA VAL A 27 -6.80 -6.63 21.51
C VAL A 27 -6.69 -7.11 20.06
N CYS A 28 -7.16 -8.33 19.76
CA CYS A 28 -7.17 -8.84 18.38
C CYS A 28 -8.01 -7.97 17.44
N ILE A 29 -9.19 -7.54 17.88
CA ILE A 29 -10.05 -6.64 17.10
C ILE A 29 -9.36 -5.30 16.82
N LEU A 30 -8.68 -4.72 17.82
CA LEU A 30 -7.93 -3.48 17.63
C LEU A 30 -6.78 -3.64 16.64
N ILE A 31 -6.03 -4.74 16.71
CA ILE A 31 -4.94 -5.02 15.76
C ILE A 31 -5.48 -5.15 14.33
N ILE A 32 -6.58 -5.89 14.14
CA ILE A 32 -7.22 -6.05 12.84
C ILE A 32 -7.70 -4.69 12.30
N ALA A 33 -8.29 -3.85 13.13
CA ALA A 33 -8.74 -2.51 12.75
C ALA A 33 -7.58 -1.61 12.30
N ILE A 34 -6.42 -1.66 13.00
CA ILE A 34 -5.22 -0.90 12.64
C ILE A 34 -4.68 -1.39 11.27
N ILE A 35 -4.57 -2.69 11.09
CA ILE A 35 -4.09 -3.27 9.82
C ILE A 35 -5.02 -2.88 8.66
N ALA A 36 -6.33 -3.00 8.84
CA ALA A 36 -7.32 -2.59 7.83
C ALA A 36 -7.21 -1.09 7.49
N GLY A 37 -6.98 -0.24 8.49
CA GLY A 37 -6.77 1.20 8.32
C GLY A 37 -5.52 1.52 7.48
N LEU A 38 -4.41 0.81 7.73
CA LEU A 38 -3.18 0.97 6.96
C LEU A 38 -3.36 0.56 5.49
N PHE A 39 -4.04 -0.55 5.22
CA PHE A 39 -4.35 -0.97 3.86
C PHE A 39 -5.26 0.02 3.12
N ALA A 40 -6.30 0.52 3.78
CA ALA A 40 -7.18 1.53 3.20
C ALA A 40 -6.42 2.82 2.84
N SER A 41 -5.50 3.25 3.69
CA SER A 41 -4.68 4.44 3.45
C SER A 41 -3.79 4.30 2.21
N THR A 42 -3.17 3.14 2.00
CA THR A 42 -2.31 2.90 0.82
C THR A 42 -3.11 2.94 -0.48
N ILE A 43 -4.32 2.38 -0.49
CA ILE A 43 -5.21 2.41 -1.66
C ILE A 43 -5.64 3.84 -1.99
N ILE A 44 -5.99 4.62 -0.98
CA ILE A 44 -6.42 6.02 -1.15
C ILE A 44 -5.28 6.86 -1.72
N VAL A 45 -4.07 6.75 -1.17
CA VAL A 45 -2.89 7.49 -1.67
C VAL A 45 -2.59 7.13 -3.12
N LYS A 46 -2.63 5.84 -3.49
CA LYS A 46 -2.44 5.39 -4.87
C LYS A 46 -3.49 6.02 -5.80
N LYS A 47 -4.76 6.05 -5.40
CA LYS A 47 -5.86 6.62 -6.20
C LYS A 47 -5.69 8.14 -6.40
N ILE A 48 -5.27 8.89 -5.37
CA ILE A 48 -5.00 10.32 -5.45
C ILE A 48 -3.82 10.61 -6.38
N ASN A 49 -2.74 9.83 -6.29
CA ASN A 49 -1.58 10.01 -7.14
C ASN A 49 -1.90 9.74 -8.62
N VAL A 50 -2.72 8.73 -8.89
CA VAL A 50 -3.18 8.40 -10.26
C VAL A 50 -4.07 9.51 -10.82
N SER A 51 -4.92 10.15 -10.01
CA SER A 51 -5.78 11.24 -10.48
C SER A 51 -5.00 12.49 -10.93
N LYS A 52 -3.74 12.62 -10.51
CA LYS A 52 -2.82 13.69 -10.97
C LYS A 52 -2.15 13.38 -12.30
N LEU A 53 -2.26 12.14 -12.80
CA LEU A 53 -1.81 11.79 -14.13
C LEU A 53 -2.87 12.26 -15.12
N GLY A 54 -2.46 12.94 -16.19
CA GLY A 54 -3.37 13.44 -17.24
C GLY A 54 -4.24 12.33 -17.86
N ASN A 55 -5.33 12.72 -18.50
CA ASN A 55 -6.21 11.80 -19.24
C ASN A 55 -5.83 11.70 -20.72
N GLU A 56 -4.76 12.33 -21.13
CA GLU A 56 -4.25 12.31 -22.50
C GLU A 56 -3.67 10.94 -22.86
N TYR A 57 -3.71 10.61 -24.14
CA TYR A 57 -3.06 9.41 -24.67
C TYR A 57 -1.57 9.66 -24.90
N CYS A 58 -0.78 8.61 -24.83
CA CYS A 58 0.65 8.68 -25.09
C CYS A 58 0.88 8.85 -26.59
N GLN A 59 1.51 9.95 -27.01
CA GLN A 59 1.79 10.25 -28.41
C GLN A 59 2.61 9.16 -29.12
N TYR A 60 3.39 8.39 -28.36
CA TYR A 60 4.28 7.35 -28.90
C TYR A 60 3.78 5.94 -28.56
N ASN A 61 2.59 5.81 -28.03
CA ASN A 61 2.01 4.54 -27.56
C ASN A 61 2.99 3.64 -26.77
N GLY A 62 3.77 4.26 -25.88
CA GLY A 62 4.75 3.56 -25.03
C GLY A 62 6.17 3.50 -25.59
N GLU A 63 6.37 3.72 -26.88
CA GLU A 63 7.67 3.66 -27.55
C GLU A 63 8.32 5.06 -27.66
N HIS A 64 8.64 5.67 -26.54
CA HIS A 64 9.33 6.96 -26.56
C HIS A 64 10.74 6.84 -27.15
N PRO A 65 11.16 7.82 -27.99
CA PRO A 65 12.54 7.86 -28.45
C PRO A 65 13.47 8.01 -27.25
N ILE A 66 14.39 7.08 -27.10
CA ILE A 66 15.45 7.15 -26.08
C ILE A 66 16.46 8.15 -26.61
N GLU A 67 16.34 9.40 -26.17
CA GLU A 67 17.46 10.33 -26.35
C GLU A 67 18.61 9.82 -25.48
N THR A 68 19.71 9.41 -26.11
CA THR A 68 20.95 9.04 -25.46
C THR A 68 21.56 10.30 -24.84
N GLY A 69 20.93 10.75 -23.76
CA GLY A 69 21.36 11.90 -22.99
C GLY A 69 22.67 11.63 -22.24
N MET A 70 23.29 12.68 -21.72
CA MET A 70 24.49 12.56 -20.88
C MET A 70 24.28 11.57 -19.74
N LYS A 71 25.24 10.67 -19.54
CA LYS A 71 25.30 9.77 -18.39
C LYS A 71 25.27 10.60 -17.11
N GLY A 72 24.43 10.25 -16.18
CA GLY A 72 24.33 10.89 -14.88
C GLY A 72 23.30 10.20 -14.02
N GLU A 73 23.65 9.88 -12.80
CA GLU A 73 22.72 9.26 -11.86
C GLU A 73 21.60 10.26 -11.52
N THR A 74 20.38 9.89 -11.82
CA THR A 74 19.19 10.68 -11.49
C THR A 74 18.19 9.83 -10.72
N HIS A 75 17.42 10.48 -9.87
CA HIS A 75 16.38 9.85 -9.08
C HIS A 75 15.05 10.50 -9.41
N SER A 76 14.01 9.69 -9.57
CA SER A 76 12.62 10.18 -9.66
C SER A 76 11.71 9.35 -8.75
N THR A 77 10.55 9.90 -8.48
CA THR A 77 9.54 9.23 -7.66
C THR A 77 8.39 8.78 -8.53
N CYS A 78 8.05 7.50 -8.46
CA CYS A 78 6.91 6.95 -9.18
C CYS A 78 5.63 7.68 -8.78
N ARG A 79 4.89 8.24 -9.73
CA ARG A 79 3.63 8.94 -9.48
C ARG A 79 2.46 8.02 -9.12
N GLY A 80 2.61 6.70 -9.29
CA GLY A 80 1.62 5.72 -8.88
C GLY A 80 1.79 5.28 -7.43
N CYS A 81 2.97 4.75 -7.06
CA CYS A 81 3.21 4.14 -5.75
C CYS A 81 4.20 4.90 -4.86
N SER A 82 4.72 6.04 -5.32
CA SER A 82 5.72 6.88 -4.61
C SER A 82 7.07 6.20 -4.37
N LYS A 83 7.36 5.08 -5.04
CA LYS A 83 8.66 4.41 -4.98
C LYS A 83 9.72 5.29 -5.63
N ILE A 84 10.90 5.39 -5.00
CA ILE A 84 12.07 6.06 -5.59
C ILE A 84 12.67 5.14 -6.64
N MET A 85 12.87 5.67 -7.85
CA MET A 85 13.50 5.01 -8.99
C MET A 85 14.84 5.66 -9.27
N LYS A 86 15.86 4.86 -9.61
CA LYS A 86 17.20 5.31 -9.97
C LYS A 86 17.43 5.06 -11.45
N PHE A 87 18.06 6.02 -12.13
CA PHE A 87 18.37 5.95 -13.55
C PHE A 87 19.84 6.34 -13.78
N GLU A 88 20.46 5.68 -14.73
CA GLU A 88 21.84 5.98 -15.17
C GLU A 88 21.90 7.14 -16.17
N TYR A 89 20.76 7.60 -16.64
CA TYR A 89 20.60 8.67 -17.62
C TYR A 89 19.69 9.77 -17.07
N ARG A 90 19.80 10.98 -17.64
CA ARG A 90 18.98 12.14 -17.22
C ARG A 90 17.49 12.02 -17.53
N ILE A 91 17.09 11.05 -18.33
CA ILE A 91 15.68 10.77 -18.63
C ILE A 91 15.10 9.99 -17.47
N THR A 92 14.02 10.48 -16.89
CA THR A 92 13.36 9.87 -15.73
C THR A 92 11.96 9.44 -16.09
N ASP A 93 11.62 8.18 -15.77
CA ASP A 93 10.27 7.67 -15.90
C ASP A 93 9.35 8.31 -14.87
N LYS A 94 8.10 8.53 -15.23
CA LYS A 94 7.05 9.02 -14.32
C LYS A 94 6.41 7.91 -13.50
N LEU A 95 6.39 6.69 -14.04
CA LEU A 95 5.85 5.50 -13.39
C LEU A 95 6.90 4.39 -13.35
N CYS A 96 6.91 3.61 -12.27
CA CYS A 96 7.65 2.35 -12.27
C CYS A 96 6.93 1.33 -13.16
N GLU A 97 7.66 0.32 -13.60
CA GLU A 97 7.17 -0.71 -14.54
C GLU A 97 5.86 -1.35 -14.05
N ILE A 98 5.81 -1.76 -12.78
CA ILE A 98 4.62 -2.36 -12.15
C ILE A 98 3.41 -1.42 -12.22
N CYS A 99 3.58 -0.13 -11.89
CA CYS A 99 2.49 0.83 -11.94
C CYS A 99 2.07 1.16 -13.38
N ALA A 100 3.00 1.15 -14.32
CA ALA A 100 2.69 1.37 -15.73
C ALA A 100 1.81 0.24 -16.28
N GLU A 101 2.15 -1.01 -16.00
CA GLU A 101 1.36 -2.19 -16.38
C GLU A 101 -0.01 -2.21 -15.70
N GLU A 102 -0.06 -2.10 -14.35
CA GLU A 102 -1.33 -2.13 -13.61
C GLU A 102 -2.32 -1.03 -14.00
N LEU A 103 -1.82 0.14 -14.38
CA LEU A 103 -2.64 1.29 -14.74
C LEU A 103 -2.88 1.41 -16.25
N HIS A 104 -2.28 0.53 -17.05
CA HIS A 104 -2.30 0.58 -18.53
C HIS A 104 -1.86 1.96 -19.04
N ARG A 105 -0.69 2.40 -18.58
CA ARG A 105 -0.13 3.73 -18.85
C ARG A 105 1.33 3.66 -19.26
N CYS A 106 1.75 4.62 -20.06
CA CYS A 106 3.14 4.78 -20.44
C CYS A 106 4.02 5.10 -19.22
N LYS A 107 5.09 4.35 -19.01
CA LYS A 107 6.03 4.59 -17.91
C LYS A 107 6.76 5.95 -18.02
N PHE A 108 7.05 6.39 -19.24
CA PHE A 108 7.82 7.62 -19.50
C PHE A 108 6.99 8.90 -19.25
N CYS A 109 5.83 9.01 -19.87
CA CYS A 109 5.01 10.23 -19.79
C CYS A 109 3.85 10.12 -18.79
N GLY A 110 3.47 8.90 -18.37
CA GLY A 110 2.35 8.65 -17.48
C GLY A 110 0.97 8.74 -18.16
N ASN A 111 0.92 8.98 -19.47
CA ASN A 111 -0.32 9.08 -20.23
C ASN A 111 -0.89 7.69 -20.54
N ARG A 112 -2.16 7.62 -20.96
CA ARG A 112 -2.83 6.37 -21.32
C ARG A 112 -2.18 5.74 -22.55
N LEU A 113 -2.13 4.42 -22.60
CA LEU A 113 -1.80 3.67 -23.82
C LEU A 113 -3.10 3.45 -24.61
N GLU A 114 -2.97 3.41 -25.93
CA GLU A 114 -4.06 2.98 -26.81
C GLU A 114 -4.06 1.45 -26.87
N ASP A 115 -5.25 0.85 -26.84
CA ASP A 115 -5.45 -0.60 -26.96
C ASP A 115 -5.21 -1.11 -28.39
#